data_cf9996c9ec3e8a0c371a6d743a3d3262
#
_entry.id   cf9996c9ec3e8a0c371a6d743a3d3262
#
_cell.length_a   1.000
_cell.length_b   1.000
_cell.length_c   1.000
_cell.angle_alpha   90.00
_cell.angle_beta   90.00
_cell.angle_gamma   90.00
#
_symmetry.space_group_name_H-M   'P 1'
#
loop_
_entity.id
_entity.type
_entity.pdbx_description
1 polymer ?
#
loop_
_entity_poly.entity_id
_entity_poly.type
_entity_poly.pdbx_seq_one_letter_code
_entity_poly.pdbx_strand_id
1 'polypeptide(L)'
;QVIASVDEQGREQLRTGGRFLDWPTSQNEPAINAGLQALVIMSLEAGEQLEQVLKNDSLSSLCRTTVERMRQAIPDYKQSKQSAALAALAGLAAPEQCNEILSEGGVERYSTFYGYYMLQAKAMAGDYAGAMDDICRYWGGMLDLGATTFWEDFDIAWLKNAARIDELVPAGKVDVHRTYGDYCYKGLRHSFCHGWASGPTAWLTEHVLGVTIVEPGCRVIRIDPHLGDLKWVEGSVPTPYGVVKIRHERRKDGMIKSQIDAPKKVKIIR
;
A
#
# COMPACT_ATOMS: atom_id res chain seq x y z
N GLN A 1 -20.44 -13.26 8.25
CA GLN A 1 -20.89 -11.89 8.59
C GLN A 1 -20.65 -10.91 7.45
N VAL A 2 -19.44 -10.85 6.84
CA VAL A 2 -19.11 -9.90 5.75
C VAL A 2 -20.04 -10.10 4.54
N ILE A 3 -20.29 -11.33 4.09
CA ILE A 3 -21.21 -11.60 2.98
C ILE A 3 -22.63 -11.09 3.28
N ALA A 4 -23.09 -11.25 4.52
CA ALA A 4 -24.42 -10.80 4.95
C ALA A 4 -24.56 -9.27 5.02
N SER A 5 -23.47 -8.53 4.94
CA SER A 5 -23.48 -7.05 4.84
C SER A 5 -23.53 -6.52 3.41
N VAL A 6 -23.66 -7.38 2.41
CA VAL A 6 -23.82 -6.99 1.00
C VAL A 6 -25.28 -7.13 0.61
N ASP A 7 -25.88 -6.04 0.12
CA ASP A 7 -27.27 -6.03 -0.32
C ASP A 7 -27.49 -6.75 -1.69
N GLU A 8 -28.74 -6.83 -2.11
CA GLU A 8 -29.11 -7.47 -3.37
C GLU A 8 -28.55 -6.74 -4.60
N GLN A 9 -28.27 -5.46 -4.49
CA GLN A 9 -27.67 -4.62 -5.53
C GLN A 9 -26.15 -4.69 -5.55
N GLY A 10 -25.53 -5.50 -4.66
CA GLY A 10 -24.08 -5.64 -4.57
C GLY A 10 -23.38 -4.50 -3.83
N ARG A 11 -24.10 -3.71 -3.04
CA ARG A 11 -23.53 -2.61 -2.25
C ARG A 11 -23.24 -3.07 -0.82
N GLU A 12 -22.09 -2.67 -0.30
CA GLU A 12 -21.77 -2.91 1.11
C GLU A 12 -22.68 -2.10 2.05
N GLN A 13 -23.09 -2.70 3.13
CA GLN A 13 -23.99 -2.15 4.15
C GLN A 13 -23.40 -2.30 5.55
N LEU A 14 -22.07 -2.20 5.70
CA LEU A 14 -21.40 -2.26 6.99
C LEU A 14 -21.84 -1.08 7.87
N ARG A 15 -22.61 -1.35 8.92
CA ARG A 15 -23.18 -0.32 9.80
C ARG A 15 -22.79 -0.49 11.26
N THR A 16 -22.01 -1.49 11.59
CA THR A 16 -21.51 -1.73 12.96
C THR A 16 -20.33 -0.82 13.25
N GLY A 17 -20.48 0.09 14.17
CA GLY A 17 -19.48 1.13 14.46
C GLY A 17 -19.65 2.37 13.56
N GLY A 18 -18.73 3.30 13.67
CA GLY A 18 -18.66 4.44 12.76
C GLY A 18 -18.18 4.02 11.36
N ARG A 19 -18.76 4.59 10.31
CA ARG A 19 -18.23 4.43 8.95
C ARG A 19 -16.97 5.28 8.83
N PHE A 20 -15.86 4.63 8.58
CA PHE A 20 -14.55 5.26 8.53
C PHE A 20 -13.65 4.55 7.52
N LEU A 21 -12.93 5.29 6.73
CA LEU A 21 -11.91 4.76 5.82
C LEU A 21 -10.52 5.19 6.29
N ASP A 22 -10.28 6.50 6.34
CA ASP A 22 -8.99 7.08 6.67
C ASP A 22 -9.19 8.49 7.24
N TRP A 23 -8.23 9.01 7.99
CA TRP A 23 -8.32 10.36 8.57
C TRP A 23 -8.49 11.46 7.52
N PRO A 24 -7.70 11.51 6.42
CA PRO A 24 -7.90 12.51 5.38
C PRO A 24 -9.27 12.46 4.68
N THR A 25 -9.98 11.34 4.78
CA THR A 25 -11.29 11.13 4.16
C THR A 25 -12.45 11.13 5.16
N SER A 26 -12.18 11.36 6.45
CA SER A 26 -13.17 11.19 7.55
C SER A 26 -14.46 11.98 7.38
N GLN A 27 -14.46 13.07 6.60
CA GLN A 27 -15.63 13.89 6.28
C GLN A 27 -16.11 13.72 4.83
N ASN A 28 -15.55 12.77 4.09
CA ASN A 28 -15.86 12.51 2.68
C ASN A 28 -16.64 11.19 2.55
N GLU A 29 -17.96 11.26 2.73
CA GLU A 29 -18.83 10.09 2.70
C GLU A 29 -18.74 9.28 1.38
N PRO A 30 -18.73 9.90 0.18
CA PRO A 30 -18.51 9.16 -1.06
C PRO A 30 -17.19 8.39 -1.09
N ALA A 31 -16.08 8.97 -0.62
CA ALA A 31 -14.79 8.29 -0.54
C ALA A 31 -14.82 7.12 0.46
N ILE A 32 -15.47 7.30 1.61
CA ILE A 32 -15.65 6.23 2.61
C ILE A 32 -16.45 5.09 2.00
N ASN A 33 -17.57 5.36 1.34
CA ASN A 33 -18.41 4.35 0.72
C ASN A 33 -17.66 3.57 -0.35
N ALA A 34 -16.90 4.26 -1.21
CA ALA A 34 -16.10 3.61 -2.25
C ALA A 34 -14.98 2.75 -1.67
N GLY A 35 -14.28 3.26 -0.66
CA GLY A 35 -13.21 2.51 0.00
C GLY A 35 -13.72 1.27 0.74
N LEU A 36 -14.82 1.36 1.46
CA LEU A 36 -15.42 0.22 2.16
C LEU A 36 -15.94 -0.83 1.18
N GLN A 37 -16.57 -0.43 0.06
CA GLN A 37 -16.96 -1.34 -1.01
C GLN A 37 -15.76 -2.14 -1.52
N ALA A 38 -14.65 -1.46 -1.82
CA ALA A 38 -13.42 -2.08 -2.30
C ALA A 38 -12.80 -3.03 -1.25
N LEU A 39 -12.73 -2.62 0.01
CA LEU A 39 -12.19 -3.45 1.10
C LEU A 39 -13.03 -4.73 1.33
N VAL A 40 -14.35 -4.66 1.20
CA VAL A 40 -15.21 -5.85 1.29
C VAL A 40 -14.93 -6.80 0.13
N ILE A 41 -14.78 -6.29 -1.10
CA ILE A 41 -14.40 -7.11 -2.26
C ILE A 41 -13.07 -7.83 -2.00
N MET A 42 -12.02 -7.09 -1.63
CA MET A 42 -10.70 -7.66 -1.34
C MET A 42 -10.75 -8.70 -0.21
N SER A 43 -11.56 -8.45 0.82
CA SER A 43 -11.76 -9.40 1.93
C SER A 43 -12.44 -10.69 1.47
N LEU A 44 -13.43 -10.61 0.58
CA LEU A 44 -14.14 -11.76 0.05
C LEU A 44 -13.27 -12.56 -0.94
N GLU A 45 -12.42 -11.91 -1.72
CA GLU A 45 -11.44 -12.58 -2.60
C GLU A 45 -10.41 -13.36 -1.77
N ALA A 46 -9.89 -12.75 -0.70
CA ALA A 46 -9.03 -13.46 0.24
C ALA A 46 -9.77 -14.63 0.91
N GLY A 47 -11.05 -14.43 1.27
CA GLY A 47 -11.93 -15.47 1.79
C GLY A 47 -12.12 -16.63 0.81
N GLU A 48 -12.37 -16.35 -0.44
CA GLU A 48 -12.48 -17.37 -1.50
C GLU A 48 -11.23 -18.24 -1.56
N GLN A 49 -10.04 -17.62 -1.61
CA GLN A 49 -8.77 -18.34 -1.66
C GLN A 49 -8.54 -19.21 -0.42
N LEU A 50 -8.85 -18.71 0.78
CA LEU A 50 -8.73 -19.47 2.01
C LEU A 50 -9.68 -20.66 2.05
N GLU A 51 -10.93 -20.49 1.64
CA GLU A 51 -11.93 -21.54 1.60
C GLU A 51 -11.59 -22.62 0.56
N GLN A 52 -10.93 -22.25 -0.54
CA GLN A 52 -10.37 -23.24 -1.50
C GLN A 52 -9.29 -24.10 -0.85
N VAL A 53 -8.37 -23.50 -0.07
CA VAL A 53 -7.35 -24.25 0.67
C VAL A 53 -7.98 -25.19 1.70
N LEU A 54 -9.06 -24.74 2.36
CA LEU A 54 -9.83 -25.52 3.33
C LEU A 54 -10.79 -26.55 2.67
N LYS A 55 -10.89 -26.56 1.34
CA LYS A 55 -11.79 -27.44 0.56
C LYS A 55 -13.27 -27.21 0.89
N ASN A 56 -13.65 -25.97 1.19
CA ASN A 56 -15.01 -25.56 1.43
C ASN A 56 -15.58 -24.88 0.17
N ASP A 57 -15.94 -25.70 -0.80
CA ASP A 57 -16.40 -25.25 -2.14
C ASP A 57 -17.67 -24.38 -2.07
N SER A 58 -18.54 -24.64 -1.09
CA SER A 58 -19.79 -23.89 -0.92
C SER A 58 -19.50 -22.43 -0.52
N LEU A 59 -18.67 -22.21 0.48
CA LEU A 59 -18.34 -20.86 0.94
C LEU A 59 -17.42 -20.13 -0.04
N SER A 60 -16.47 -20.83 -0.66
CA SER A 60 -15.65 -20.31 -1.74
C SER A 60 -16.50 -19.79 -2.90
N SER A 61 -17.48 -20.59 -3.37
CA SER A 61 -18.42 -20.19 -4.42
C SER A 61 -19.27 -18.99 -4.00
N LEU A 62 -19.73 -18.95 -2.75
CA LEU A 62 -20.52 -17.83 -2.22
C LEU A 62 -19.71 -16.53 -2.16
N CYS A 63 -18.43 -16.58 -1.74
CA CYS A 63 -17.52 -15.43 -1.80
C CYS A 63 -17.40 -14.90 -3.23
N ARG A 64 -17.07 -15.78 -4.18
CA ARG A 64 -16.90 -15.42 -5.60
C ARG A 64 -18.15 -14.77 -6.19
N THR A 65 -19.32 -15.41 -6.05
CA THR A 65 -20.57 -14.87 -6.62
C THR A 65 -20.97 -13.54 -5.97
N THR A 66 -20.62 -13.34 -4.70
CA THR A 66 -20.83 -12.06 -4.01
C THR A 66 -19.92 -10.98 -4.59
N VAL A 67 -18.63 -11.27 -4.81
CA VAL A 67 -17.68 -10.33 -5.45
C VAL A 67 -18.15 -9.96 -6.86
N GLU A 68 -18.56 -10.93 -7.67
CA GLU A 68 -19.08 -10.69 -9.02
C GLU A 68 -20.27 -9.71 -9.01
N ARG A 69 -21.20 -9.87 -8.06
CA ARG A 69 -22.32 -8.95 -7.87
C ARG A 69 -21.86 -7.58 -7.40
N MET A 70 -20.92 -7.51 -6.45
CA MET A 70 -20.40 -6.24 -5.92
C MET A 70 -19.69 -5.42 -7.00
N ARG A 71 -19.00 -6.06 -7.93
CA ARG A 71 -18.32 -5.39 -9.05
C ARG A 71 -19.27 -4.75 -10.07
N GLN A 72 -20.56 -5.09 -10.04
CA GLN A 72 -21.57 -4.39 -10.85
C GLN A 72 -22.00 -3.06 -10.23
N ALA A 73 -21.79 -2.88 -8.93
CA ALA A 73 -22.12 -1.67 -8.18
C ALA A 73 -20.89 -0.79 -7.99
N ILE A 74 -20.46 -0.10 -9.05
CA ILE A 74 -19.25 0.74 -9.02
C ILE A 74 -19.56 2.04 -8.27
N PRO A 75 -18.90 2.31 -7.13
CA PRO A 75 -19.07 3.55 -6.39
C PRO A 75 -18.24 4.69 -7.01
N ASP A 76 -18.49 5.93 -6.54
CA ASP A 76 -17.67 7.09 -6.93
C ASP A 76 -16.30 7.06 -6.21
N TYR A 77 -15.35 6.35 -6.79
CA TYR A 77 -14.00 6.18 -6.27
C TYR A 77 -13.07 7.37 -6.52
N LYS A 78 -13.51 8.36 -7.30
CA LYS A 78 -12.68 9.52 -7.69
C LYS A 78 -12.54 10.58 -6.60
N GLN A 79 -13.19 10.40 -5.48
CA GLN A 79 -13.31 11.38 -4.40
C GLN A 79 -12.06 11.49 -3.52
N SER A 80 -11.15 10.52 -3.55
CA SER A 80 -9.89 10.57 -2.82
C SER A 80 -8.85 9.60 -3.41
N LYS A 81 -7.58 9.81 -3.10
CA LYS A 81 -6.51 8.88 -3.46
C LYS A 81 -6.68 7.52 -2.79
N GLN A 82 -7.18 7.48 -1.55
CA GLN A 82 -7.48 6.26 -0.81
C GLN A 82 -8.52 5.41 -1.55
N SER A 83 -9.64 6.01 -1.91
CA SER A 83 -10.71 5.30 -2.63
C SER A 83 -10.30 4.89 -4.05
N ALA A 84 -9.53 5.72 -4.76
CA ALA A 84 -9.00 5.38 -6.09
C ALA A 84 -8.02 4.21 -6.03
N ALA A 85 -7.08 4.21 -5.08
CA ALA A 85 -6.15 3.10 -4.90
C ALA A 85 -6.87 1.78 -4.62
N LEU A 86 -7.82 1.79 -3.68
CA LEU A 86 -8.59 0.61 -3.34
C LEU A 86 -9.47 0.14 -4.49
N ALA A 87 -10.05 1.06 -5.28
CA ALA A 87 -10.84 0.70 -6.46
C ALA A 87 -10.02 -0.04 -7.52
N ALA A 88 -8.77 0.39 -7.75
CA ALA A 88 -7.85 -0.32 -8.62
C ALA A 88 -7.56 -1.73 -8.10
N LEU A 89 -7.20 -1.85 -6.81
CA LEU A 89 -6.85 -3.12 -6.17
C LEU A 89 -8.02 -4.11 -6.11
N ALA A 90 -9.26 -3.61 -5.97
CA ALA A 90 -10.47 -4.43 -5.97
C ALA A 90 -11.02 -4.73 -7.38
N GLY A 91 -10.36 -4.25 -8.45
CA GLY A 91 -10.83 -4.43 -9.83
C GLY A 91 -12.16 -3.71 -10.13
N LEU A 92 -12.45 -2.61 -9.44
CA LEU A 92 -13.61 -1.73 -9.68
C LEU A 92 -13.34 -0.68 -10.74
N ALA A 93 -12.07 -0.35 -11.00
CA ALA A 93 -11.64 0.62 -11.98
C ALA A 93 -10.30 0.21 -12.62
N ALA A 94 -10.04 0.71 -13.83
CA ALA A 94 -8.78 0.48 -14.52
C ALA A 94 -7.62 1.14 -13.72
N PRO A 95 -6.50 0.42 -13.48
CA PRO A 95 -5.37 0.95 -12.73
C PRO A 95 -4.82 2.27 -13.29
N GLU A 96 -4.81 2.42 -14.61
CA GLU A 96 -4.32 3.62 -15.29
C GLU A 96 -5.15 4.86 -14.94
N GLN A 97 -6.49 4.73 -14.92
CA GLN A 97 -7.39 5.81 -14.53
C GLN A 97 -7.22 6.18 -13.04
N CYS A 98 -7.01 5.19 -12.19
CA CYS A 98 -6.73 5.42 -10.78
C CYS A 98 -5.36 6.10 -10.59
N ASN A 99 -4.36 5.76 -11.39
CA ASN A 99 -3.03 6.36 -11.34
C ASN A 99 -3.04 7.86 -11.71
N GLU A 100 -3.92 8.30 -12.60
CA GLU A 100 -4.11 9.73 -12.88
C GLU A 100 -4.52 10.48 -11.60
N ILE A 101 -5.49 9.94 -10.84
CA ILE A 101 -5.95 10.51 -9.57
C ILE A 101 -4.85 10.47 -8.50
N LEU A 102 -4.12 9.35 -8.40
CA LEU A 102 -3.03 9.19 -7.45
C LEU A 102 -1.89 10.16 -7.68
N SER A 103 -1.63 10.51 -8.94
CA SER A 103 -0.53 11.38 -9.35
C SER A 103 -0.87 12.88 -9.24
N GLU A 104 -2.16 13.23 -9.18
CA GLU A 104 -2.60 14.62 -9.04
C GLU A 104 -2.09 15.24 -7.74
N GLY A 105 -1.37 16.36 -7.81
CA GLY A 105 -0.78 17.04 -6.65
C GLY A 105 0.36 16.25 -5.97
N GLY A 106 0.91 15.22 -6.61
CA GLY A 106 2.00 14.40 -6.06
C GLY A 106 1.58 13.69 -4.78
N VAL A 107 2.38 13.83 -3.72
CA VAL A 107 2.12 13.16 -2.42
C VAL A 107 1.19 13.94 -1.49
N GLU A 108 0.57 15.03 -1.94
CA GLU A 108 -0.47 15.69 -1.18
C GLU A 108 -1.64 14.74 -0.89
N ARG A 109 -2.19 14.79 0.32
CA ARG A 109 -3.28 13.92 0.80
C ARG A 109 -2.92 12.43 0.88
N TYR A 110 -1.64 12.07 0.85
CA TYR A 110 -1.20 10.73 1.25
C TYR A 110 -1.47 10.56 2.74
N SER A 111 -1.61 9.31 3.16
CA SER A 111 -1.55 8.92 4.57
C SER A 111 -0.56 7.79 4.74
N THR A 112 -0.04 7.67 5.93
CA THR A 112 1.03 6.70 6.22
C THR A 112 0.57 5.26 6.06
N PHE A 113 -0.69 4.95 6.41
CA PHE A 113 -1.26 3.61 6.27
C PHE A 113 -1.69 3.33 4.81
N TYR A 114 -2.55 4.18 4.22
CA TYR A 114 -3.04 3.95 2.86
C TYR A 114 -2.00 4.22 1.78
N GLY A 115 -0.89 4.86 2.12
CA GLY A 115 0.24 5.03 1.21
C GLY A 115 0.73 3.71 0.61
N TYR A 116 0.72 2.60 1.37
CA TYR A 116 1.04 1.28 0.82
C TYR A 116 0.09 0.87 -0.32
N TYR A 117 -1.21 1.03 -0.11
CA TYR A 117 -2.21 0.69 -1.14
C TYR A 117 -2.11 1.60 -2.36
N MET A 118 -1.76 2.88 -2.17
CA MET A 118 -1.51 3.81 -3.28
C MET A 118 -0.30 3.40 -4.10
N LEU A 119 0.80 3.01 -3.45
CA LEU A 119 1.98 2.49 -4.13
C LEU A 119 1.68 1.18 -4.89
N GLN A 120 0.88 0.28 -4.32
CA GLN A 120 0.45 -0.95 -4.98
C GLN A 120 -0.41 -0.65 -6.23
N ALA A 121 -1.35 0.28 -6.14
CA ALA A 121 -2.18 0.68 -7.26
C ALA A 121 -1.35 1.33 -8.40
N LYS A 122 -0.33 2.13 -8.06
CA LYS A 122 0.63 2.65 -9.05
C LYS A 122 1.42 1.54 -9.73
N ALA A 123 1.88 0.54 -8.97
CA ALA A 123 2.55 -0.62 -9.54
C ALA A 123 1.65 -1.41 -10.49
N MET A 124 0.35 -1.57 -10.17
CA MET A 124 -0.63 -2.19 -11.08
C MET A 124 -0.79 -1.43 -12.40
N ALA A 125 -0.66 -0.10 -12.37
CA ALA A 125 -0.65 0.75 -13.56
C ALA A 125 0.71 0.77 -14.28
N GLY A 126 1.73 0.05 -13.78
CA GLY A 126 3.09 0.07 -14.32
C GLY A 126 3.91 1.32 -13.97
N ASP A 127 3.38 2.20 -13.12
CA ASP A 127 4.05 3.44 -12.69
C ASP A 127 4.99 3.22 -11.49
N TYR A 128 5.99 2.35 -11.68
CA TYR A 128 7.00 2.07 -10.66
C TYR A 128 7.88 3.29 -10.36
N ALA A 129 8.17 4.11 -11.38
CA ALA A 129 8.99 5.30 -11.22
C ALA A 129 8.26 6.36 -10.37
N GLY A 130 6.98 6.61 -10.65
CA GLY A 130 6.16 7.52 -9.86
C GLY A 130 5.97 7.04 -8.42
N ALA A 131 5.81 5.72 -8.21
CA ALA A 131 5.73 5.15 -6.87
C ALA A 131 7.04 5.34 -6.07
N MET A 132 8.20 5.16 -6.72
CA MET A 132 9.50 5.42 -6.08
C MET A 132 9.71 6.90 -5.75
N ASP A 133 9.29 7.81 -6.62
CA ASP A 133 9.30 9.25 -6.36
C ASP A 133 8.41 9.62 -5.16
N ASP A 134 7.23 9.03 -5.07
CA ASP A 134 6.33 9.21 -3.93
C ASP A 134 6.94 8.70 -2.62
N ILE A 135 7.65 7.57 -2.64
CA ILE A 135 8.39 7.08 -1.46
C ILE A 135 9.46 8.09 -1.06
N CYS A 136 10.27 8.57 -2.01
CA CYS A 136 11.33 9.53 -1.76
C CYS A 136 10.77 10.85 -1.20
N ARG A 137 9.63 11.31 -1.69
CA ARG A 137 9.03 12.59 -1.24
C ARG A 137 8.31 12.44 0.09
N TYR A 138 7.41 11.46 0.23
CA TYR A 138 6.56 11.36 1.41
C TYR A 138 7.34 10.82 2.62
N TRP A 139 7.91 9.62 2.53
CA TRP A 139 8.69 9.06 3.63
C TRP A 139 10.07 9.71 3.75
N GLY A 140 10.67 10.18 2.66
CA GLY A 140 11.85 11.04 2.69
C GLY A 140 11.61 12.33 3.46
N GLY A 141 10.43 12.94 3.34
CA GLY A 141 10.03 14.09 4.13
C GLY A 141 10.05 13.85 5.65
N MET A 142 9.70 12.63 6.11
CA MET A 142 9.88 12.26 7.52
C MET A 142 11.37 12.26 7.91
N LEU A 143 12.25 11.73 7.03
CA LEU A 143 13.70 11.72 7.26
C LEU A 143 14.26 13.14 7.33
N ASP A 144 13.78 14.06 6.50
CA ASP A 144 14.17 15.48 6.52
C ASP A 144 13.80 16.14 7.85
N LEU A 145 12.73 15.69 8.49
CA LEU A 145 12.31 16.11 9.83
C LEU A 145 12.97 15.31 10.97
N GLY A 146 13.97 14.48 10.69
CA GLY A 146 14.76 13.75 11.68
C GLY A 146 14.20 12.39 12.07
N ALA A 147 13.26 11.81 11.31
CA ALA A 147 12.72 10.49 11.60
C ALA A 147 13.80 9.41 11.57
N THR A 148 13.77 8.53 12.57
CA THR A 148 14.60 7.31 12.63
C THR A 148 13.73 6.04 12.53
N THR A 149 12.43 6.21 12.58
CA THR A 149 11.39 5.16 12.49
C THR A 149 10.23 5.69 11.67
N PHE A 150 9.29 4.82 11.31
CA PHE A 150 8.05 5.22 10.62
C PHE A 150 7.09 5.90 11.59
N TRP A 151 6.56 7.07 11.18
CA TRP A 151 5.62 7.84 11.98
C TRP A 151 4.17 7.40 11.72
N GLU A 152 3.33 7.53 12.75
CA GLU A 152 1.90 7.20 12.70
C GLU A 152 1.14 8.06 11.71
N ASP A 153 1.46 9.36 11.67
CA ASP A 153 0.88 10.36 10.78
C ASP A 153 1.96 11.29 10.21
N PHE A 154 1.77 11.78 9.01
CA PHE A 154 2.63 12.77 8.36
C PHE A 154 1.87 13.46 7.25
N ASP A 155 2.05 14.77 7.14
CA ASP A 155 1.61 15.56 6.01
C ASP A 155 2.83 16.26 5.39
N ILE A 156 2.99 16.14 4.08
CA ILE A 156 4.09 16.79 3.34
C ILE A 156 4.12 18.31 3.56
N ALA A 157 2.97 18.92 3.84
CA ALA A 157 2.90 20.36 4.16
C ALA A 157 3.65 20.75 5.44
N TRP A 158 3.93 19.82 6.34
CA TRP A 158 4.70 20.09 7.57
C TRP A 158 6.11 20.56 7.26
N LEU A 159 6.71 20.12 6.15
CA LEU A 159 8.05 20.54 5.73
C LEU A 159 8.21 22.05 5.59
N LYS A 160 7.12 22.78 5.38
CA LYS A 160 7.14 24.25 5.24
C LYS A 160 7.60 24.93 6.53
N ASN A 161 7.22 24.41 7.70
CA ASN A 161 7.42 25.09 8.97
C ASN A 161 7.77 24.21 10.18
N ALA A 162 7.84 22.89 10.04
CA ALA A 162 8.21 22.01 11.15
C ALA A 162 9.69 22.17 11.52
N ALA A 163 9.98 22.02 12.81
CA ALA A 163 11.33 21.75 13.28
C ALA A 163 11.63 20.26 13.15
N ARG A 164 12.92 19.91 13.07
CA ARG A 164 13.35 18.51 13.17
C ARG A 164 13.09 17.98 14.59
N ILE A 165 12.78 16.70 14.70
CA ILE A 165 12.52 16.07 16.00
C ILE A 165 13.77 15.83 16.85
N ASP A 166 14.96 15.88 16.24
CA ASP A 166 16.25 15.61 16.87
C ASP A 166 17.01 16.90 17.27
N GLU A 167 16.35 18.05 17.22
CA GLU A 167 16.93 19.34 17.60
C GLU A 167 15.99 20.17 18.50
N LEU A 168 16.54 21.18 19.18
CA LEU A 168 15.70 22.14 19.88
C LEU A 168 14.93 22.99 18.87
N VAL A 169 13.63 23.18 19.15
CA VAL A 169 12.73 23.89 18.23
C VAL A 169 13.20 25.33 18.00
N PRO A 170 13.65 25.71 16.80
CA PRO A 170 14.08 27.06 16.51
C PRO A 170 12.92 28.06 16.58
N ALA A 171 13.25 29.33 16.84
CA ALA A 171 12.24 30.40 16.84
C ALA A 171 11.49 30.46 15.51
N GLY A 172 10.17 30.49 15.57
CA GLY A 172 9.29 30.51 14.38
C GLY A 172 9.01 29.16 13.73
N LYS A 173 9.59 28.07 14.23
CA LYS A 173 9.27 26.70 13.80
C LYS A 173 8.23 26.06 14.72
N VAL A 174 7.57 25.04 14.21
CA VAL A 174 6.54 24.27 14.92
C VAL A 174 7.13 22.94 15.38
N ASP A 175 6.83 22.56 16.61
CA ASP A 175 7.23 21.30 17.22
C ASP A 175 6.34 20.15 16.71
N VAL A 176 6.90 19.22 15.95
CA VAL A 176 6.19 18.05 15.41
C VAL A 176 5.60 17.19 16.52
N HIS A 177 6.31 17.04 17.66
CA HIS A 177 5.81 16.23 18.78
C HIS A 177 4.54 16.78 19.41
N ARG A 178 4.34 18.09 19.37
CA ARG A 178 3.40 18.77 20.23
C ARG A 178 2.26 19.43 19.49
N THR A 179 2.53 19.99 18.34
CA THR A 179 1.61 20.88 17.64
C THR A 179 1.20 20.41 16.26
N TYR A 180 1.98 19.55 15.64
CA TYR A 180 1.59 18.86 14.42
C TYR A 180 0.92 17.53 14.74
N GLY A 181 0.13 17.09 13.85
CA GLY A 181 -0.78 15.98 13.96
C GLY A 181 -2.20 16.49 13.82
N ASP A 182 -2.98 15.77 13.08
CA ASP A 182 -4.37 16.11 12.83
C ASP A 182 -5.29 15.12 13.52
N TYR A 183 -6.58 15.44 13.57
CA TYR A 183 -7.61 14.58 14.11
C TYR A 183 -7.33 14.16 15.57
N CYS A 184 -6.93 12.91 15.79
CA CYS A 184 -6.61 12.38 17.11
C CYS A 184 -5.14 12.47 17.51
N TYR A 185 -4.23 12.92 16.62
CA TYR A 185 -2.79 12.92 16.83
C TYR A 185 -2.24 14.21 17.45
N LYS A 186 -3.05 14.92 18.22
CA LYS A 186 -2.68 16.19 18.86
C LYS A 186 -2.04 15.98 20.22
N GLY A 187 -1.16 16.89 20.64
CA GLY A 187 -0.71 17.02 22.01
C GLY A 187 0.10 15.83 22.53
N LEU A 188 1.21 15.46 21.91
CA LEU A 188 2.11 14.36 22.27
C LEU A 188 1.49 12.96 22.07
N ARG A 189 0.38 12.86 21.38
CA ARG A 189 -0.28 11.59 21.12
C ARG A 189 0.22 10.91 19.83
N HIS A 190 0.89 11.64 18.98
CA HIS A 190 1.47 11.17 17.74
C HIS A 190 2.61 10.19 18.01
N SER A 191 2.51 8.96 17.52
CA SER A 191 3.57 7.96 17.65
C SER A 191 4.62 8.14 16.54
N PHE A 192 5.89 8.23 16.95
CA PHE A 192 7.02 8.25 16.01
C PHE A 192 7.63 6.87 15.76
N CYS A 193 6.99 5.80 16.21
CA CYS A 193 7.39 4.42 15.96
C CYS A 193 6.12 3.58 15.70
N HIS A 194 5.60 3.66 14.46
CA HIS A 194 4.32 3.07 14.11
C HIS A 194 4.41 2.20 12.85
N GLY A 195 4.29 0.88 13.04
CA GLY A 195 4.51 -0.11 11.97
C GLY A 195 3.57 0.00 10.78
N TRP A 196 2.38 0.59 10.93
CA TRP A 196 1.44 0.71 9.80
C TRP A 196 1.95 1.60 8.66
N ALA A 197 2.94 2.46 8.93
CA ALA A 197 3.55 3.34 7.94
C ALA A 197 4.72 2.69 7.18
N SER A 198 5.08 1.43 7.50
CA SER A 198 6.25 0.73 6.94
C SER A 198 6.01 0.12 5.54
N GLY A 199 4.88 0.41 4.92
CA GLY A 199 4.51 -0.10 3.59
C GLY A 199 5.59 -0.02 2.50
N PRO A 200 6.40 1.06 2.42
CA PRO A 200 7.49 1.12 1.45
C PRO A 200 8.50 -0.02 1.54
N THR A 201 8.76 -0.56 2.73
CA THR A 201 9.68 -1.69 2.91
C THR A 201 9.21 -2.95 2.18
N ALA A 202 7.91 -3.25 2.29
CA ALA A 202 7.29 -4.36 1.56
C ALA A 202 7.27 -4.06 0.06
N TRP A 203 6.82 -2.87 -0.33
CA TRP A 203 6.72 -2.48 -1.73
C TRP A 203 8.06 -2.52 -2.47
N LEU A 204 9.15 -2.04 -1.84
CA LEU A 204 10.49 -2.11 -2.41
C LEU A 204 10.96 -3.56 -2.60
N THR A 205 10.62 -4.45 -1.68
CA THR A 205 10.92 -5.89 -1.80
C THR A 205 10.09 -6.52 -2.93
N GLU A 206 8.82 -6.22 -3.01
CA GLU A 206 7.89 -6.79 -3.99
C GLU A 206 8.17 -6.32 -5.41
N HIS A 207 8.49 -5.04 -5.60
CA HIS A 207 8.57 -4.44 -6.92
C HIS A 207 10.00 -4.07 -7.33
N VAL A 208 10.80 -3.42 -6.47
CA VAL A 208 12.15 -3.00 -6.87
C VAL A 208 13.13 -4.17 -6.83
N LEU A 209 13.12 -4.96 -5.75
CA LEU A 209 13.81 -6.25 -5.70
C LEU A 209 13.09 -7.32 -6.53
N GLY A 210 11.79 -7.13 -6.78
CA GLY A 210 10.95 -7.90 -7.68
C GLY A 210 10.51 -9.26 -7.14
N VAL A 211 10.33 -9.42 -5.84
CA VAL A 211 10.07 -10.72 -5.21
C VAL A 211 8.58 -10.98 -5.03
N THR A 212 8.05 -11.98 -5.73
CA THR A 212 6.68 -12.47 -5.56
C THR A 212 6.69 -13.95 -5.16
N ILE A 213 6.03 -14.27 -4.05
CA ILE A 213 5.80 -15.68 -3.64
C ILE A 213 4.66 -16.23 -4.47
N VAL A 214 4.96 -17.22 -5.35
CA VAL A 214 3.96 -17.82 -6.26
C VAL A 214 3.25 -19.00 -5.61
N GLU A 215 3.99 -19.79 -4.82
CA GLU A 215 3.40 -20.92 -4.10
C GLU A 215 3.58 -20.75 -2.59
N PRO A 216 2.55 -21.10 -1.79
CA PRO A 216 2.65 -21.07 -0.34
C PRO A 216 3.90 -21.80 0.18
N GLY A 217 4.54 -21.23 1.20
CA GLY A 217 5.78 -21.76 1.78
C GLY A 217 7.03 -21.46 0.96
N CYS A 218 6.97 -20.52 0.01
CA CYS A 218 8.11 -20.03 -0.78
C CYS A 218 8.80 -21.11 -1.63
N ARG A 219 8.07 -22.14 -2.07
CA ARG A 219 8.65 -23.17 -2.96
C ARG A 219 8.92 -22.66 -4.36
N VAL A 220 8.09 -21.73 -4.82
CA VAL A 220 8.27 -21.04 -6.10
C VAL A 220 8.20 -19.54 -5.83
N ILE A 221 9.27 -18.86 -6.23
CA ILE A 221 9.40 -17.40 -6.14
C ILE A 221 9.63 -16.87 -7.56
N ARG A 222 8.85 -15.84 -7.94
CA ARG A 222 9.10 -15.07 -9.16
C ARG A 222 10.01 -13.90 -8.81
N ILE A 223 10.95 -13.60 -9.71
CA ILE A 223 11.84 -12.44 -9.61
C ILE A 223 11.67 -11.59 -10.86
N ASP A 224 11.03 -10.44 -10.70
CA ASP A 224 10.73 -9.47 -11.75
C ASP A 224 11.02 -8.04 -11.25
N PRO A 225 12.28 -7.56 -11.36
CA PRO A 225 12.72 -6.30 -10.77
C PRO A 225 12.39 -5.07 -11.61
N HIS A 226 11.94 -4.00 -10.96
CA HIS A 226 11.70 -2.68 -11.55
C HIS A 226 12.59 -1.62 -10.88
N LEU A 227 13.81 -1.43 -11.38
CA LEU A 227 14.83 -0.59 -10.74
C LEU A 227 14.58 0.93 -10.89
N GLY A 228 13.65 1.36 -11.75
CA GLY A 228 13.54 2.79 -12.07
C GLY A 228 14.90 3.36 -12.47
N ASP A 229 15.34 4.44 -11.84
CA ASP A 229 16.65 5.07 -12.09
C ASP A 229 17.81 4.50 -11.26
N LEU A 230 17.55 3.50 -10.42
CA LEU A 230 18.58 2.87 -9.61
C LEU A 230 19.59 2.13 -10.49
N LYS A 231 20.86 2.28 -10.14
CA LYS A 231 21.96 1.55 -10.78
C LYS A 231 22.03 0.10 -10.34
N TRP A 232 21.66 -0.17 -9.12
CA TRP A 232 21.62 -1.50 -8.53
C TRP A 232 20.65 -1.55 -7.35
N VAL A 233 20.21 -2.76 -7.01
CA VAL A 233 19.49 -3.09 -5.79
C VAL A 233 19.95 -4.42 -5.28
N GLU A 234 20.03 -4.57 -3.95
CA GLU A 234 20.41 -5.81 -3.29
C GLU A 234 19.52 -6.04 -2.07
N GLY A 235 19.14 -7.27 -1.85
CA GLY A 235 18.33 -7.66 -0.72
C GLY A 235 18.33 -9.16 -0.48
N SER A 236 17.66 -9.54 0.60
CA SER A 236 17.48 -10.95 0.95
C SER A 236 16.08 -11.22 1.47
N VAL A 237 15.56 -12.41 1.13
CA VAL A 237 14.22 -12.85 1.55
C VAL A 237 14.35 -14.15 2.33
N PRO A 238 13.90 -14.19 3.59
CA PRO A 238 13.89 -15.42 4.37
C PRO A 238 12.80 -16.37 3.85
N THR A 239 13.15 -17.65 3.77
CA THR A 239 12.20 -18.71 3.43
C THR A 239 12.33 -19.86 4.44
N PRO A 240 11.36 -20.77 4.52
CA PRO A 240 11.48 -21.99 5.36
C PRO A 240 12.68 -22.89 5.00
N TYR A 241 13.29 -22.65 3.84
CA TYR A 241 14.40 -23.47 3.32
C TYR A 241 15.76 -22.77 3.42
N GLY A 242 15.79 -21.54 3.94
CA GLY A 242 16.96 -20.68 4.02
C GLY A 242 16.75 -19.34 3.33
N VAL A 243 17.78 -18.53 3.28
CA VAL A 243 17.71 -17.17 2.74
C VAL A 243 17.95 -17.16 1.24
N VAL A 244 17.08 -16.51 0.48
CA VAL A 244 17.31 -16.16 -0.93
C VAL A 244 18.00 -14.80 -0.96
N LYS A 245 19.20 -14.72 -1.56
CA LYS A 245 19.94 -13.47 -1.75
C LYS A 245 19.83 -13.04 -3.19
N ILE A 246 19.56 -11.76 -3.41
CA ILE A 246 19.27 -11.20 -4.73
C ILE A 246 20.07 -9.91 -4.89
N ARG A 247 20.71 -9.76 -6.06
CA ARG A 247 21.33 -8.52 -6.50
C ARG A 247 21.00 -8.28 -7.96
N HIS A 248 20.50 -7.11 -8.26
CA HIS A 248 20.28 -6.64 -9.60
C HIS A 248 21.17 -5.44 -9.88
N GLU A 249 21.72 -5.37 -11.09
CA GLU A 249 22.60 -4.30 -11.53
C GLU A 249 22.26 -3.89 -12.98
N ARG A 250 22.08 -2.59 -13.19
CA ARG A 250 21.86 -2.05 -14.53
C ARG A 250 23.18 -1.94 -15.27
N ARG A 251 23.27 -2.60 -16.41
CA ARG A 251 24.42 -2.51 -17.31
C ARG A 251 24.42 -1.20 -18.09
N LYS A 252 25.55 -0.91 -18.74
CA LYS A 252 25.70 0.29 -19.62
C LYS A 252 24.72 0.28 -20.79
N ASP A 253 24.30 -0.89 -21.26
CA ASP A 253 23.30 -1.09 -22.32
C ASP A 253 21.85 -0.97 -21.84
N GLY A 254 21.63 -0.65 -20.56
CA GLY A 254 20.32 -0.54 -19.92
C GLY A 254 19.74 -1.86 -19.43
N MET A 255 20.28 -3.02 -19.80
CA MET A 255 19.78 -4.31 -19.35
C MET A 255 20.07 -4.56 -17.88
N ILE A 256 19.18 -5.29 -17.20
CA ILE A 256 19.35 -5.69 -15.80
C ILE A 256 20.02 -7.05 -15.74
N LYS A 257 21.19 -7.11 -15.08
CA LYS A 257 21.85 -8.35 -14.70
C LYS A 257 21.44 -8.74 -13.29
N SER A 258 20.88 -9.94 -13.14
CA SER A 258 20.49 -10.49 -11.84
C SER A 258 21.44 -11.57 -11.39
N GLN A 259 21.84 -11.51 -10.12
CA GLN A 259 22.54 -12.58 -9.40
C GLN A 259 21.61 -13.04 -8.28
N ILE A 260 21.27 -14.34 -8.27
CA ILE A 260 20.34 -14.92 -7.31
C ILE A 260 20.98 -16.15 -6.71
N ASP A 261 21.13 -16.15 -5.40
CA ASP A 261 21.56 -17.30 -4.60
C ASP A 261 20.36 -17.80 -3.79
N ALA A 262 19.86 -18.97 -4.12
CA ALA A 262 18.66 -19.55 -3.53
C ALA A 262 18.90 -20.97 -3.02
N PRO A 263 18.25 -21.35 -1.90
CA PRO A 263 18.28 -22.73 -1.41
C PRO A 263 17.75 -23.71 -2.47
N LYS A 264 18.32 -24.94 -2.54
CA LYS A 264 17.96 -25.95 -3.55
C LYS A 264 16.47 -26.28 -3.64
N LYS A 265 15.70 -26.07 -2.55
CA LYS A 265 14.25 -26.33 -2.48
C LYS A 265 13.40 -25.17 -2.92
N VAL A 266 13.99 -24.03 -3.27
CA VAL A 266 13.30 -22.84 -3.77
C VAL A 266 13.53 -22.75 -5.27
N LYS A 267 12.45 -22.86 -6.04
CA LYS A 267 12.47 -22.67 -7.49
C LYS A 267 12.31 -21.20 -7.81
N ILE A 268 13.27 -20.64 -8.55
CA ILE A 268 13.17 -19.26 -9.06
C ILE A 268 12.62 -19.29 -10.48
N ILE A 269 11.60 -18.44 -10.75
CA ILE A 269 11.07 -18.17 -12.09
C ILE A 269 11.16 -16.66 -12.38
N ARG A 270 11.10 -16.30 -13.65
CA ARG A 270 11.12 -14.91 -14.15
C ARG A 270 9.83 -14.59 -14.89
#